data_30f75f780e637cd7c5e79e1dd453679c
#
_entry.id   30f75f780e637cd7c5e79e1dd453679c
#
_cell.length_a   1.000
_cell.length_b   1.000
_cell.length_c   1.000
_cell.angle_alpha   90.00
_cell.angle_beta   90.00
_cell.angle_gamma   90.00
#
_symmetry.space_group_name_H-M   'P 1'
#
loop_
_entity.id
_entity.type
_entity.pdbx_description
1 polymer ?
#
loop_
_entity_poly.entity_id
_entity_poly.type
_entity_poly.pdbx_seq_one_letter_code
_entity_poly.pdbx_strand_id
1 'polypeptide(L)'
;MNEAVVHLHPAGALVALVGNPNCGKTALFNLLTGSRQKVANYAGVTVERKEGRLLGASGREGGPGARTPRVLDLPGAYSLYPRSPDERITADVLAGRAMGERKPDLVACVVDATNLRRNLRLVLAVLRQGLPVVVALNMSDLAEQSGQAVDAADLSVALGVPVVATVGVRSGGDTALRALIADRAHWPAAPPPQADPAHDDDRVRALLDGLGLAAQQPDSATERIDRVVLHPVAGPLILALVLFLMFQAVFAWARVPMDIIQAVTAALSQAVTAALPSEGAGHWLASLLTDGVIAGVGGVLVFLPQILILFFFILVLEESGYLPRAASLLDRLMGGVGLSGRSFIPLLSSFACAIPGIRATRTISNPRDRMVTLMVAPLMTCSARLPVYTLLISAFVPARDVATGVPGLGLQGLVLFVLYLAGMGGAAAVAWVLKQFTTRGEVRLLMMELPAYHRPRLRHVAIGLLQRARIFLRRVGGVILVLTLALWLLASFPLPPAGATGVPVEYSVAGMLGHALVKIFAPIGFNWQISVALVPGLAAREVVVSSLATVYALAGSGDMAGALAPLITKGWSAATAYSLLAWYVFAPQCLATLAAVRRETGGWRMPAFLAGYLFVLAYAAAFVTYRVALAWGAG
;
A
#
# COMPACT_ATOMS: atom_id res chain seq x y z
N MET A 1 35.68 -21.45 0.00
CA MET A 1 35.27 -22.82 -0.44
C MET A 1 33.78 -22.75 -0.70
N ASN A 2 33.36 -22.68 -1.99
CA ASN A 2 31.96 -22.68 -2.37
C ASN A 2 31.46 -24.12 -2.28
N GLU A 3 30.60 -24.41 -1.31
CA GLU A 3 29.79 -25.61 -1.34
C GLU A 3 28.85 -25.53 -2.54
N ALA A 4 29.08 -26.37 -3.53
CA ALA A 4 28.14 -26.58 -4.63
C ALA A 4 26.91 -27.25 -4.05
N VAL A 5 25.85 -26.44 -3.83
CA VAL A 5 24.53 -26.95 -3.48
C VAL A 5 23.99 -27.68 -4.71
N VAL A 6 24.17 -29.01 -4.72
CA VAL A 6 23.58 -29.89 -5.72
C VAL A 6 22.08 -29.88 -5.49
N HIS A 7 21.36 -29.05 -6.23
CA HIS A 7 19.89 -29.08 -6.27
C HIS A 7 19.49 -30.40 -6.98
N LEU A 8 19.21 -31.43 -6.20
CA LEU A 8 18.50 -32.61 -6.69
C LEU A 8 17.12 -32.15 -7.19
N HIS A 9 16.98 -31.95 -8.51
CA HIS A 9 15.69 -31.63 -9.10
C HIS A 9 14.73 -32.78 -8.82
N PRO A 10 13.58 -32.55 -8.16
CA PRO A 10 12.61 -33.63 -7.93
C PRO A 10 12.21 -34.23 -9.27
N ALA A 11 12.23 -35.52 -9.37
CA ALA A 11 11.91 -36.22 -10.61
C ALA A 11 10.42 -36.05 -10.97
N GLY A 12 10.11 -35.89 -12.25
CA GLY A 12 8.83 -35.64 -12.86
C GLY A 12 8.95 -34.65 -14.03
N ALA A 13 8.04 -34.68 -14.97
CA ALA A 13 8.02 -33.73 -16.07
C ALA A 13 7.75 -32.30 -15.54
N LEU A 14 8.43 -31.31 -16.11
CA LEU A 14 8.29 -29.91 -15.74
C LEU A 14 7.47 -29.17 -16.79
N VAL A 15 6.31 -28.66 -16.38
CA VAL A 15 5.41 -27.85 -17.22
C VAL A 15 5.53 -26.40 -16.76
N ALA A 16 5.89 -25.49 -17.65
CA ALA A 16 5.96 -24.07 -17.37
C ALA A 16 4.68 -23.34 -17.83
N LEU A 17 4.03 -22.61 -16.94
CA LEU A 17 2.96 -21.68 -17.32
C LEU A 17 3.57 -20.34 -17.68
N VAL A 18 3.33 -19.88 -18.91
CA VAL A 18 3.79 -18.60 -19.46
C VAL A 18 2.57 -17.81 -19.93
N GLY A 19 2.58 -16.51 -19.79
CA GLY A 19 1.51 -15.66 -20.28
C GLY A 19 1.72 -14.20 -19.91
N ASN A 20 0.97 -13.35 -20.55
CA ASN A 20 1.01 -11.91 -20.25
C ASN A 20 0.52 -11.66 -18.81
N PRO A 21 0.92 -10.55 -18.17
CA PRO A 21 0.26 -10.10 -16.96
C PRO A 21 -1.26 -10.02 -17.17
N ASN A 22 -2.03 -10.38 -16.14
CA ASN A 22 -3.50 -10.34 -16.12
C ASN A 22 -4.25 -11.34 -17.05
N CYS A 23 -3.58 -12.22 -17.76
CA CYS A 23 -4.24 -13.28 -18.57
C CYS A 23 -4.87 -14.41 -17.72
N GLY A 24 -4.88 -14.29 -16.39
CA GLY A 24 -5.45 -15.30 -15.49
C GLY A 24 -4.54 -16.49 -15.19
N LYS A 25 -3.24 -16.40 -15.50
CA LYS A 25 -2.24 -17.47 -15.31
C LYS A 25 -2.21 -18.03 -13.88
N THR A 26 -2.15 -17.18 -12.85
CA THR A 26 -2.13 -17.61 -11.44
C THR A 26 -3.46 -18.26 -11.01
N ALA A 27 -4.60 -17.83 -11.55
CA ALA A 27 -5.88 -18.46 -11.27
C ALA A 27 -5.90 -19.90 -11.85
N LEU A 28 -5.44 -20.06 -13.08
CA LEU A 28 -5.30 -21.36 -13.73
C LEU A 28 -4.30 -22.26 -13.02
N PHE A 29 -3.14 -21.71 -12.58
CA PHE A 29 -2.17 -22.44 -11.77
C PHE A 29 -2.80 -22.98 -10.47
N ASN A 30 -3.59 -22.17 -9.76
CA ASN A 30 -4.26 -22.58 -8.53
C ASN A 30 -5.29 -23.69 -8.77
N LEU A 31 -6.01 -23.68 -9.90
CA LEU A 31 -6.91 -24.77 -10.28
C LEU A 31 -6.14 -26.06 -10.58
N LEU A 32 -5.08 -25.98 -11.38
CA LEU A 32 -4.27 -27.13 -11.77
C LEU A 32 -3.57 -27.80 -10.57
N THR A 33 -3.17 -27.02 -9.55
CA THR A 33 -2.38 -27.49 -8.41
C THR A 33 -3.14 -27.58 -7.08
N GLY A 34 -4.41 -27.14 -7.03
CA GLY A 34 -5.23 -27.13 -5.82
C GLY A 34 -4.73 -26.21 -4.74
N SER A 35 -4.09 -25.09 -5.10
CA SER A 35 -3.50 -24.11 -4.17
C SER A 35 -2.42 -24.67 -3.24
N ARG A 36 -1.95 -25.90 -3.44
CA ARG A 36 -0.81 -26.50 -2.74
C ARG A 36 0.48 -26.15 -3.45
N GLN A 37 0.99 -24.95 -3.18
CA GLN A 37 2.18 -24.39 -3.85
C GLN A 37 3.34 -24.24 -2.87
N LYS A 38 4.58 -24.53 -3.34
CA LYS A 38 5.80 -24.08 -2.70
C LYS A 38 6.11 -22.67 -3.25
N VAL A 39 6.22 -21.71 -2.37
CA VAL A 39 6.64 -20.34 -2.71
C VAL A 39 8.08 -20.17 -2.26
N ALA A 40 8.96 -19.80 -3.18
CA ALA A 40 10.35 -19.48 -2.94
C ALA A 40 10.73 -18.27 -3.82
N ASN A 41 11.94 -17.75 -3.71
CA ASN A 41 12.46 -16.80 -4.69
C ASN A 41 13.38 -17.52 -5.68
N TYR A 42 13.43 -17.00 -6.91
CA TYR A 42 14.46 -17.43 -7.86
C TYR A 42 15.85 -17.06 -7.34
N ALA A 43 16.84 -17.90 -7.61
CA ALA A 43 18.20 -17.70 -7.12
C ALA A 43 18.76 -16.33 -7.53
N GLY A 44 19.18 -15.53 -6.53
CA GLY A 44 19.79 -14.21 -6.74
C GLY A 44 18.86 -13.05 -7.06
N VAL A 45 17.53 -13.26 -7.04
CA VAL A 45 16.53 -12.21 -7.33
C VAL A 45 15.33 -12.28 -6.38
N THR A 46 14.65 -11.14 -6.21
CA THR A 46 13.47 -11.01 -5.32
C THR A 46 12.14 -11.39 -5.99
N VAL A 47 12.18 -12.18 -7.08
CA VAL A 47 11.00 -12.61 -7.83
C VAL A 47 10.50 -13.93 -7.27
N GLU A 48 9.20 -14.01 -6.99
CA GLU A 48 8.58 -15.21 -6.41
C GLU A 48 8.52 -16.35 -7.43
N ARG A 49 8.99 -17.52 -7.00
CA ARG A 49 8.88 -18.80 -7.69
C ARG A 49 7.73 -19.59 -7.09
N LYS A 50 6.74 -19.94 -7.90
CA LYS A 50 5.59 -20.75 -7.49
C LYS A 50 5.62 -22.08 -8.23
N GLU A 51 5.65 -23.15 -7.48
CA GLU A 51 5.66 -24.51 -8.01
C GLU A 51 4.62 -25.37 -7.30
N GLY A 52 3.92 -26.20 -8.07
CA GLY A 52 2.94 -27.15 -7.57
C GLY A 52 2.97 -28.46 -8.33
N ARG A 53 2.25 -29.47 -7.85
CA ARG A 53 2.02 -30.73 -8.55
C ARG A 53 0.63 -30.72 -9.17
N LEU A 54 0.49 -31.31 -10.35
CA LEU A 54 -0.78 -31.43 -11.04
C LEU A 54 -1.77 -32.27 -10.22
N LEU A 55 -2.97 -31.77 -9.97
CA LEU A 55 -4.03 -32.51 -9.28
C LEU A 55 -4.60 -33.60 -10.18
N GLY A 56 -4.98 -34.74 -9.58
CA GLY A 56 -5.69 -35.84 -10.28
C GLY A 56 -4.84 -36.68 -11.23
N ALA A 57 -3.54 -36.42 -11.36
CA ALA A 57 -2.63 -37.24 -12.14
C ALA A 57 -2.08 -38.47 -11.35
N SER A 58 -2.78 -38.88 -10.29
CA SER A 58 -2.49 -40.15 -9.61
C SER A 58 -3.04 -41.30 -10.44
N GLY A 59 -2.15 -41.80 -11.27
CA GLY A 59 -2.22 -42.76 -12.30
C GLY A 59 -3.21 -43.95 -12.19
N ARG A 60 -3.90 -44.22 -13.28
CA ARG A 60 -4.39 -45.54 -13.58
C ARG A 60 -3.64 -46.26 -14.72
N GLU A 61 -2.72 -45.59 -15.42
CA GLU A 61 -1.95 -46.19 -16.55
C GLU A 61 -0.48 -45.89 -16.63
N GLY A 62 0.17 -45.48 -15.54
CA GLY A 62 1.63 -45.41 -15.44
C GLY A 62 2.10 -46.47 -14.49
N GLY A 63 2.95 -47.45 -14.97
CA GLY A 63 3.57 -48.45 -14.13
C GLY A 63 4.26 -47.91 -12.88
N PRO A 64 4.77 -48.73 -11.96
CA PRO A 64 5.35 -48.30 -10.69
C PRO A 64 6.59 -47.41 -10.92
N GLY A 65 6.37 -46.06 -11.09
CA GLY A 65 7.41 -45.09 -11.41
C GLY A 65 6.92 -43.82 -12.09
N ALA A 66 5.68 -43.74 -12.58
CA ALA A 66 5.14 -42.54 -13.22
C ALA A 66 4.95 -41.41 -12.20
N ARG A 67 5.85 -40.42 -12.24
CA ARG A 67 5.83 -39.28 -11.30
C ARG A 67 4.96 -38.15 -11.86
N THR A 68 4.06 -37.63 -11.01
CA THR A 68 3.13 -36.54 -11.32
C THR A 68 3.86 -35.33 -11.91
N PRO A 69 3.38 -34.75 -13.03
CA PRO A 69 3.96 -33.54 -13.60
C PRO A 69 4.00 -32.40 -12.59
N ARG A 70 5.07 -31.62 -12.63
CA ARG A 70 5.28 -30.42 -11.84
C ARG A 70 4.89 -29.22 -12.69
N VAL A 71 4.14 -28.29 -12.12
CA VAL A 71 3.71 -27.06 -12.77
C VAL A 71 4.47 -25.90 -12.14
N LEU A 72 5.15 -25.11 -12.95
CA LEU A 72 5.90 -23.92 -12.55
C LEU A 72 5.20 -22.68 -13.08
N ASP A 73 4.75 -21.78 -12.20
CA ASP A 73 4.17 -20.49 -12.57
C ASP A 73 5.29 -19.48 -12.81
N LEU A 74 5.55 -19.14 -14.07
CA LEU A 74 6.57 -18.15 -14.43
C LEU A 74 5.99 -16.72 -14.27
N PRO A 75 6.83 -15.73 -13.97
CA PRO A 75 6.42 -14.33 -13.95
C PRO A 75 5.74 -13.92 -15.27
N GLY A 76 4.77 -13.00 -15.19
CA GLY A 76 4.13 -12.47 -16.40
C GLY A 76 5.13 -11.75 -17.29
N ALA A 77 5.11 -12.05 -18.59
CA ALA A 77 6.00 -11.45 -19.59
C ALA A 77 5.21 -10.98 -20.80
N TYR A 78 5.61 -9.85 -21.37
CA TYR A 78 5.07 -9.36 -22.65
C TYR A 78 5.95 -9.77 -23.83
N SER A 79 7.22 -10.05 -23.52
CA SER A 79 8.23 -10.39 -24.52
C SER A 79 9.30 -11.29 -23.86
N LEU A 80 9.95 -12.11 -24.67
CA LEU A 80 11.15 -12.83 -24.28
C LEU A 80 12.44 -12.04 -24.51
N TYR A 81 12.32 -10.76 -24.95
CA TYR A 81 13.40 -9.77 -24.93
C TYR A 81 13.32 -8.97 -23.63
N PRO A 82 14.05 -9.35 -22.59
CA PRO A 82 13.77 -8.91 -21.22
C PRO A 82 14.08 -7.43 -21.03
N ARG A 83 13.06 -6.66 -20.66
CA ARG A 83 13.18 -5.28 -20.20
C ARG A 83 12.98 -5.14 -18.68
N SER A 84 12.50 -6.21 -18.03
CA SER A 84 12.29 -6.27 -16.58
C SER A 84 12.96 -7.52 -15.98
N PRO A 85 13.25 -7.56 -14.66
CA PRO A 85 13.73 -8.76 -13.98
C PRO A 85 12.79 -9.96 -14.15
N ASP A 86 11.48 -9.72 -14.14
CA ASP A 86 10.44 -10.74 -14.30
C ASP A 86 10.50 -11.39 -15.68
N GLU A 87 10.59 -10.56 -16.75
CA GLU A 87 10.73 -11.04 -18.12
C GLU A 87 12.05 -11.80 -18.32
N ARG A 88 13.13 -11.34 -17.66
CA ARG A 88 14.43 -12.01 -17.74
C ARG A 88 14.36 -13.42 -17.18
N ILE A 89 13.70 -13.61 -16.02
CA ILE A 89 13.54 -14.95 -15.43
C ILE A 89 12.74 -15.84 -16.38
N THR A 90 11.64 -15.36 -16.91
CA THR A 90 10.83 -16.13 -17.86
C THR A 90 11.64 -16.53 -19.10
N ALA A 91 12.39 -15.59 -19.69
CA ALA A 91 13.25 -15.87 -20.84
C ALA A 91 14.38 -16.87 -20.50
N ASP A 92 15.03 -16.71 -19.33
CA ASP A 92 16.15 -17.57 -18.91
C ASP A 92 15.69 -18.99 -18.56
N VAL A 93 14.52 -19.16 -17.93
CA VAL A 93 13.93 -20.49 -17.66
C VAL A 93 13.59 -21.20 -18.96
N LEU A 94 12.93 -20.53 -19.91
CA LEU A 94 12.59 -21.13 -21.21
C LEU A 94 13.81 -21.48 -22.04
N ALA A 95 14.85 -20.65 -21.96
CA ALA A 95 16.13 -20.91 -22.63
C ALA A 95 17.02 -21.96 -21.88
N GLY A 96 16.63 -22.39 -20.67
CA GLY A 96 17.41 -23.31 -19.84
C GLY A 96 18.66 -22.67 -19.23
N ARG A 97 18.71 -21.32 -19.12
CA ARG A 97 19.84 -20.56 -18.55
C ARG A 97 19.63 -20.14 -17.09
N ALA A 98 18.43 -20.37 -16.54
CA ALA A 98 18.12 -19.98 -15.18
C ALA A 98 18.87 -20.84 -14.15
N MET A 99 19.56 -20.20 -13.20
CA MET A 99 20.28 -20.91 -12.14
C MET A 99 19.29 -21.70 -11.25
N GLY A 100 19.53 -23.00 -11.10
CA GLY A 100 18.72 -23.87 -10.24
C GLY A 100 17.40 -24.33 -10.86
N GLU A 101 17.13 -24.03 -12.13
CA GLU A 101 15.96 -24.53 -12.87
C GLU A 101 16.41 -25.30 -14.12
N ARG A 102 15.72 -26.40 -14.40
CA ARG A 102 15.91 -27.09 -15.67
C ARG A 102 15.01 -26.50 -16.74
N LYS A 103 15.34 -26.67 -18.00
CA LYS A 103 14.50 -26.33 -19.14
C LYS A 103 13.17 -27.07 -19.05
N PRO A 104 12.01 -26.43 -19.26
CA PRO A 104 10.70 -27.09 -19.23
C PRO A 104 10.58 -28.17 -20.30
N ASP A 105 9.86 -29.24 -19.96
CA ASP A 105 9.55 -30.30 -20.91
C ASP A 105 8.32 -29.93 -21.77
N LEU A 106 7.39 -29.11 -21.22
CA LEU A 106 6.20 -28.58 -21.90
C LEU A 106 5.99 -27.14 -21.45
N VAL A 107 5.56 -26.28 -22.35
CA VAL A 107 5.14 -24.90 -22.05
C VAL A 107 3.64 -24.76 -22.31
N ALA A 108 2.90 -24.35 -21.29
CA ALA A 108 1.48 -23.96 -21.44
C ALA A 108 1.40 -22.43 -21.50
N CYS A 109 1.15 -21.89 -22.69
CA CYS A 109 0.95 -20.47 -22.92
C CYS A 109 -0.48 -20.08 -22.56
N VAL A 110 -0.67 -19.32 -21.48
CA VAL A 110 -1.97 -18.80 -21.06
C VAL A 110 -2.24 -17.51 -21.81
N VAL A 111 -3.31 -17.52 -22.58
CA VAL A 111 -3.72 -16.43 -23.48
C VAL A 111 -5.09 -15.94 -23.07
N ASP A 112 -5.26 -14.62 -22.99
CA ASP A 112 -6.55 -13.99 -22.76
C ASP A 112 -7.36 -13.95 -24.06
N ALA A 113 -8.49 -14.67 -24.09
CA ALA A 113 -9.37 -14.76 -25.24
C ALA A 113 -9.99 -13.39 -25.62
N THR A 114 -10.12 -12.49 -24.66
CA THR A 114 -10.69 -11.15 -24.88
C THR A 114 -9.68 -10.19 -25.52
N ASN A 115 -8.37 -10.56 -25.54
CA ASN A 115 -7.30 -9.71 -26.10
C ASN A 115 -6.21 -10.54 -26.81
N LEU A 116 -6.59 -11.26 -27.84
CA LEU A 116 -5.69 -12.12 -28.59
C LEU A 116 -4.54 -11.37 -29.25
N ARG A 117 -4.82 -10.24 -29.88
CA ARG A 117 -3.81 -9.44 -30.59
C ARG A 117 -2.55 -9.20 -29.78
N ARG A 118 -2.70 -8.98 -28.51
CA ARG A 118 -1.59 -8.73 -27.61
C ARG A 118 -0.89 -10.00 -27.14
N ASN A 119 -1.69 -11.02 -26.81
CA ASN A 119 -1.18 -12.27 -26.25
C ASN A 119 -0.45 -13.11 -27.30
N LEU A 120 -0.88 -13.10 -28.56
CA LEU A 120 -0.28 -13.88 -29.64
C LEU A 120 1.18 -13.53 -29.92
N ARG A 121 1.61 -12.29 -29.68
CA ARG A 121 3.04 -11.92 -29.78
C ARG A 121 3.93 -12.75 -28.87
N LEU A 122 3.50 -12.95 -27.61
CA LEU A 122 4.25 -13.78 -26.66
C LEU A 122 4.22 -15.24 -27.09
N VAL A 123 3.08 -15.75 -27.58
CA VAL A 123 2.95 -17.12 -28.09
C VAL A 123 3.95 -17.35 -29.22
N LEU A 124 4.02 -16.46 -30.22
CA LEU A 124 4.98 -16.54 -31.33
C LEU A 124 6.43 -16.55 -30.81
N ALA A 125 6.75 -15.72 -29.81
CA ALA A 125 8.07 -15.69 -29.21
C ALA A 125 8.41 -16.99 -28.47
N VAL A 126 7.43 -17.63 -27.80
CA VAL A 126 7.61 -18.93 -27.13
C VAL A 126 7.77 -20.06 -28.13
N LEU A 127 7.01 -20.07 -29.22
CA LEU A 127 7.13 -21.07 -30.29
C LEU A 127 8.56 -21.09 -30.89
N ARG A 128 9.22 -19.93 -31.00
CA ARG A 128 10.62 -19.83 -31.44
C ARG A 128 11.64 -20.49 -30.51
N GLN A 129 11.29 -20.77 -29.24
CA GLN A 129 12.21 -21.45 -28.33
C GLN A 129 12.38 -22.96 -28.63
N GLY A 130 11.62 -23.50 -29.59
CA GLY A 130 11.71 -24.91 -29.97
C GLY A 130 11.35 -25.86 -28.83
N LEU A 131 10.37 -25.50 -28.01
CA LEU A 131 9.81 -26.31 -26.93
C LEU A 131 8.44 -26.85 -27.34
N PRO A 132 8.01 -27.99 -26.83
CA PRO A 132 6.61 -28.40 -26.90
C PRO A 132 5.71 -27.35 -26.27
N VAL A 133 4.70 -26.87 -27.00
CA VAL A 133 3.82 -25.77 -26.57
C VAL A 133 2.36 -26.19 -26.68
N VAL A 134 1.57 -25.88 -25.66
CA VAL A 134 0.11 -25.88 -25.68
C VAL A 134 -0.39 -24.50 -25.33
N VAL A 135 -1.45 -24.04 -25.96
CA VAL A 135 -2.07 -22.74 -25.70
C VAL A 135 -3.35 -22.97 -24.86
N ALA A 136 -3.40 -22.36 -23.67
CA ALA A 136 -4.59 -22.30 -22.84
C ALA A 136 -5.33 -20.99 -23.13
N LEU A 137 -6.40 -21.04 -23.90
CA LEU A 137 -7.27 -19.92 -24.25
C LEU A 137 -8.17 -19.62 -23.05
N ASN A 138 -7.71 -18.77 -22.15
CA ASN A 138 -8.38 -18.45 -20.89
C ASN A 138 -9.38 -17.30 -21.05
N MET A 139 -10.31 -17.18 -20.10
CA MET A 139 -11.42 -16.20 -20.16
C MET A 139 -12.33 -16.40 -21.38
N SER A 140 -12.44 -17.62 -21.88
CA SER A 140 -13.29 -17.96 -23.03
C SER A 140 -14.76 -17.61 -22.76
N ASP A 141 -15.24 -17.76 -21.53
CA ASP A 141 -16.56 -17.34 -21.07
C ASP A 141 -16.81 -15.83 -21.22
N LEU A 142 -15.81 -15.01 -20.97
CA LEU A 142 -15.91 -13.54 -21.14
C LEU A 142 -15.87 -13.16 -22.62
N ALA A 143 -15.08 -13.85 -23.42
CA ALA A 143 -15.03 -13.64 -24.87
C ALA A 143 -16.38 -14.00 -25.53
N GLU A 144 -17.00 -15.10 -25.12
CA GLU A 144 -18.34 -15.50 -25.57
C GLU A 144 -19.40 -14.46 -25.17
N GLN A 145 -19.40 -14.00 -23.91
CA GLN A 145 -20.33 -12.96 -23.43
C GLN A 145 -20.19 -11.63 -24.16
N SER A 146 -18.99 -11.29 -24.64
CA SER A 146 -18.72 -10.07 -25.40
C SER A 146 -18.97 -10.21 -26.91
N GLY A 147 -19.47 -11.36 -27.36
CA GLY A 147 -19.71 -11.65 -28.77
C GLY A 147 -18.43 -11.87 -29.59
N GLN A 148 -17.31 -12.11 -28.93
CA GLN A 148 -15.99 -12.33 -29.53
C GLN A 148 -15.54 -13.79 -29.30
N ALA A 149 -16.43 -14.73 -29.48
CA ALA A 149 -16.10 -16.15 -29.34
C ALA A 149 -14.97 -16.51 -30.32
N VAL A 150 -13.94 -17.15 -29.78
CA VAL A 150 -12.80 -17.65 -30.55
C VAL A 150 -12.87 -19.16 -30.57
N ASP A 151 -12.94 -19.73 -31.76
CA ASP A 151 -12.88 -21.20 -31.88
C ASP A 151 -11.43 -21.66 -31.58
N ALA A 152 -11.31 -22.50 -30.56
CA ALA A 152 -10.02 -23.06 -30.16
C ALA A 152 -9.44 -23.99 -31.26
N ALA A 153 -10.29 -24.64 -32.05
CA ALA A 153 -9.86 -25.51 -33.16
C ALA A 153 -9.26 -24.69 -34.31
N ASP A 154 -9.92 -23.61 -34.71
CA ASP A 154 -9.43 -22.74 -35.78
C ASP A 154 -8.11 -22.06 -35.36
N LEU A 155 -8.03 -21.60 -34.11
CA LEU A 155 -6.79 -21.02 -33.56
C LEU A 155 -5.67 -22.06 -33.46
N SER A 156 -6.00 -23.33 -33.17
CA SER A 156 -5.03 -24.44 -33.15
C SER A 156 -4.45 -24.71 -34.54
N VAL A 157 -5.29 -24.71 -35.57
CA VAL A 157 -4.86 -24.86 -36.97
C VAL A 157 -3.97 -23.68 -37.38
N ALA A 158 -4.37 -22.45 -37.06
CA ALA A 158 -3.64 -21.25 -37.42
C ALA A 158 -2.25 -21.11 -36.74
N LEU A 159 -2.14 -21.59 -35.49
CA LEU A 159 -0.88 -21.58 -34.74
C LEU A 159 -0.01 -22.81 -34.96
N GLY A 160 -0.61 -23.93 -35.40
CA GLY A 160 0.07 -25.22 -35.56
C GLY A 160 0.40 -25.90 -34.22
N VAL A 161 -0.29 -25.56 -33.15
CA VAL A 161 -0.12 -26.16 -31.80
C VAL A 161 -1.49 -26.34 -31.14
N PRO A 162 -1.64 -27.31 -30.23
CA PRO A 162 -2.91 -27.54 -29.54
C PRO A 162 -3.37 -26.30 -28.77
N VAL A 163 -4.63 -25.91 -28.96
CA VAL A 163 -5.30 -24.83 -28.23
C VAL A 163 -6.46 -25.41 -27.45
N VAL A 164 -6.55 -25.07 -26.17
CA VAL A 164 -7.57 -25.58 -25.26
C VAL A 164 -8.27 -24.41 -24.57
N ALA A 165 -9.59 -24.33 -24.70
CA ALA A 165 -10.40 -23.34 -23.98
C ALA A 165 -10.37 -23.60 -22.46
N THR A 166 -10.18 -22.55 -21.67
CA THR A 166 -10.10 -22.63 -20.22
C THR A 166 -10.82 -21.45 -19.55
N VAL A 167 -11.27 -21.68 -18.30
CA VAL A 167 -11.88 -20.63 -17.45
C VAL A 167 -11.23 -20.73 -16.07
N GLY A 168 -10.15 -19.99 -15.85
CA GLY A 168 -9.27 -20.10 -14.68
C GLY A 168 -9.93 -19.79 -13.33
N VAL A 169 -11.12 -19.19 -13.30
CA VAL A 169 -11.87 -18.86 -12.07
C VAL A 169 -13.01 -19.83 -11.79
N ARG A 170 -13.32 -20.73 -12.71
CA ARG A 170 -14.43 -21.69 -12.60
C ARG A 170 -13.93 -23.08 -12.26
N SER A 171 -14.54 -23.73 -11.28
CA SER A 171 -14.21 -25.12 -10.95
C SER A 171 -14.46 -26.03 -12.17
N GLY A 172 -13.46 -26.82 -12.55
CA GLY A 172 -13.51 -27.67 -13.75
C GLY A 172 -13.17 -26.94 -15.07
N GLY A 173 -12.96 -25.63 -15.05
CA GLY A 173 -12.58 -24.85 -16.24
C GLY A 173 -11.17 -25.13 -16.76
N ASP A 174 -10.40 -25.99 -16.10
CA ASP A 174 -9.07 -26.46 -16.46
C ASP A 174 -9.03 -27.93 -16.93
N THR A 175 -10.19 -28.61 -17.00
CA THR A 175 -10.27 -30.07 -17.19
C THR A 175 -9.57 -30.53 -18.46
N ALA A 176 -9.82 -29.88 -19.59
CA ALA A 176 -9.21 -30.23 -20.88
C ALA A 176 -7.69 -30.00 -20.89
N LEU A 177 -7.22 -28.87 -20.33
CA LEU A 177 -5.79 -28.59 -20.20
C LEU A 177 -5.11 -29.57 -19.26
N ARG A 178 -5.77 -29.93 -18.16
CA ARG A 178 -5.27 -30.91 -17.19
C ARG A 178 -5.11 -32.28 -17.82
N ALA A 179 -6.09 -32.73 -18.59
CA ALA A 179 -6.04 -34.01 -19.32
C ALA A 179 -4.85 -34.03 -20.29
N LEU A 180 -4.66 -32.96 -21.05
CA LEU A 180 -3.56 -32.85 -22.01
C LEU A 180 -2.17 -32.85 -21.30
N ILE A 181 -2.04 -32.12 -20.19
CA ILE A 181 -0.79 -32.12 -19.40
C ILE A 181 -0.51 -33.48 -18.77
N ALA A 182 -1.55 -34.20 -18.33
CA ALA A 182 -1.42 -35.51 -17.71
C ALA A 182 -0.98 -36.60 -18.72
N ASP A 183 -1.41 -36.48 -19.96
CA ASP A 183 -1.12 -37.44 -21.03
C ASP A 183 0.17 -37.08 -21.77
N ARG A 184 1.29 -37.51 -21.18
CA ARG A 184 2.62 -37.21 -21.70
C ARG A 184 2.90 -37.84 -23.07
N ALA A 185 2.24 -38.95 -23.41
CA ALA A 185 2.46 -39.64 -24.68
C ALA A 185 1.95 -38.83 -25.88
N HIS A 186 0.95 -37.98 -25.66
CA HIS A 186 0.33 -37.14 -26.69
C HIS A 186 0.74 -35.65 -26.61
N TRP A 187 1.86 -35.36 -25.95
CA TRP A 187 2.38 -33.98 -25.96
C TRP A 187 2.78 -33.59 -27.39
N PRO A 188 2.52 -32.35 -27.80
CA PRO A 188 2.86 -31.89 -29.13
C PRO A 188 4.39 -31.95 -29.35
N ALA A 189 4.78 -32.22 -30.59
CA ALA A 189 6.18 -32.08 -30.98
C ALA A 189 6.61 -30.61 -30.92
N ALA A 190 7.89 -30.37 -30.69
CA ALA A 190 8.44 -29.02 -30.74
C ALA A 190 8.18 -28.42 -32.15
N PRO A 191 7.60 -27.22 -32.25
CA PRO A 191 7.35 -26.60 -33.54
C PRO A 191 8.68 -26.31 -34.27
N PRO A 192 8.70 -26.35 -35.61
CA PRO A 192 9.89 -26.00 -36.37
C PRO A 192 10.29 -24.54 -36.08
N PRO A 193 11.58 -24.19 -36.19
CA PRO A 193 12.05 -22.82 -35.97
C PRO A 193 11.27 -21.84 -36.86
N GLN A 194 10.66 -20.84 -36.24
CA GLN A 194 9.85 -19.85 -36.95
C GLN A 194 10.66 -18.60 -37.29
N ALA A 195 10.17 -17.87 -38.33
CA ALA A 195 10.83 -16.71 -38.89
C ALA A 195 11.08 -15.53 -37.93
N ASP A 196 11.83 -14.55 -38.38
CA ASP A 196 12.35 -13.36 -37.73
C ASP A 196 11.29 -12.59 -36.91
N PRO A 197 11.63 -12.15 -35.68
CA PRO A 197 10.79 -11.31 -34.81
C PRO A 197 10.30 -10.01 -35.45
N ALA A 198 11.00 -9.47 -36.44
CA ALA A 198 10.66 -8.22 -37.10
C ALA A 198 9.24 -8.23 -37.72
N HIS A 199 8.71 -9.40 -38.05
CA HIS A 199 7.42 -9.57 -38.72
C HIS A 199 6.31 -10.12 -37.81
N ASP A 200 6.53 -10.17 -36.48
CA ASP A 200 5.53 -10.72 -35.55
C ASP A 200 4.20 -9.96 -35.60
N ASP A 201 4.24 -8.64 -35.77
CA ASP A 201 3.04 -7.80 -35.83
C ASP A 201 2.19 -8.08 -37.06
N ASP A 202 2.85 -8.28 -38.22
CA ASP A 202 2.16 -8.58 -39.46
C ASP A 202 1.59 -10.00 -39.42
N ARG A 203 2.31 -10.94 -38.81
CA ARG A 203 1.85 -12.31 -38.62
C ARG A 203 0.65 -12.38 -37.69
N VAL A 204 0.69 -11.63 -36.55
CA VAL A 204 -0.47 -11.55 -35.64
C VAL A 204 -1.68 -10.95 -36.35
N ARG A 205 -1.49 -9.90 -37.17
CA ARG A 205 -2.59 -9.35 -38.01
C ARG A 205 -3.14 -10.40 -38.96
N ALA A 206 -2.29 -11.06 -39.73
CA ALA A 206 -2.72 -12.09 -40.66
C ALA A 206 -3.47 -13.25 -39.99
N LEU A 207 -3.02 -13.67 -38.79
CA LEU A 207 -3.72 -14.68 -37.99
C LEU A 207 -5.11 -14.20 -37.56
N LEU A 208 -5.23 -12.96 -37.08
CA LEU A 208 -6.51 -12.39 -36.65
C LEU A 208 -7.45 -12.14 -37.83
N ASP A 209 -6.92 -11.72 -38.99
CA ASP A 209 -7.68 -11.54 -40.23
C ASP A 209 -8.22 -12.89 -40.72
N GLY A 210 -7.38 -13.93 -40.73
CA GLY A 210 -7.78 -15.30 -41.11
C GLY A 210 -8.84 -15.92 -40.21
N LEU A 211 -8.89 -15.53 -38.94
CA LEU A 211 -9.88 -15.97 -37.96
C LEU A 211 -11.15 -15.08 -37.94
N GLY A 212 -11.24 -14.07 -38.82
CA GLY A 212 -12.36 -13.12 -38.82
C GLY A 212 -12.40 -12.20 -37.59
N LEU A 213 -11.29 -12.11 -36.84
CA LEU A 213 -11.16 -11.34 -35.60
C LEU A 213 -10.47 -9.98 -35.80
N ALA A 214 -10.22 -9.58 -37.05
CA ALA A 214 -9.57 -8.31 -37.38
C ALA A 214 -10.28 -7.07 -36.83
N ALA A 215 -11.60 -7.18 -36.67
CA ALA A 215 -12.45 -6.13 -36.11
C ALA A 215 -12.66 -6.26 -34.60
N GLN A 216 -11.73 -6.87 -33.84
CA GLN A 216 -11.77 -6.79 -32.36
C GLN A 216 -11.64 -5.31 -31.98
N GLN A 217 -12.76 -4.62 -32.00
CA GLN A 217 -12.83 -3.25 -31.48
C GLN A 217 -12.60 -3.33 -29.98
N PRO A 218 -11.68 -2.53 -29.45
CA PRO A 218 -11.58 -2.33 -28.03
C PRO A 218 -12.99 -1.99 -27.47
N ASP A 219 -13.27 -2.35 -26.24
CA ASP A 219 -14.54 -2.05 -25.58
C ASP A 219 -14.87 -0.56 -25.79
N SER A 220 -15.85 -0.29 -26.67
CA SER A 220 -16.24 1.06 -27.08
C SER A 220 -16.68 1.92 -25.90
N ALA A 221 -17.12 1.30 -24.80
CA ALA A 221 -17.47 1.97 -23.55
C ALA A 221 -16.21 2.41 -22.81
N THR A 222 -15.20 1.54 -22.69
CA THR A 222 -13.90 1.86 -22.07
C THR A 222 -13.19 2.99 -22.84
N GLU A 223 -13.17 2.96 -24.18
CA GLU A 223 -12.54 4.02 -24.98
C GLU A 223 -13.25 5.37 -24.84
N ARG A 224 -14.60 5.38 -24.79
CA ARG A 224 -15.36 6.60 -24.55
C ARG A 224 -15.05 7.23 -23.20
N ILE A 225 -14.99 6.41 -22.15
CA ILE A 225 -14.65 6.87 -20.82
C ILE A 225 -13.20 7.36 -20.79
N ASP A 226 -12.26 6.62 -21.39
CA ASP A 226 -10.83 6.97 -21.42
C ASP A 226 -10.57 8.27 -22.20
N ARG A 227 -11.33 8.57 -23.24
CA ARG A 227 -11.23 9.84 -23.96
C ARG A 227 -11.47 11.05 -23.03
N VAL A 228 -12.34 10.92 -22.04
CA VAL A 228 -12.62 11.97 -21.06
C VAL A 228 -11.65 11.89 -19.87
N VAL A 229 -11.45 10.71 -19.32
CA VAL A 229 -10.64 10.49 -18.11
C VAL A 229 -9.15 10.73 -18.34
N LEU A 230 -8.63 10.41 -19.54
CA LEU A 230 -7.22 10.62 -19.90
C LEU A 230 -6.98 11.96 -20.64
N HIS A 231 -8.02 12.79 -20.79
CA HIS A 231 -7.87 14.11 -21.42
C HIS A 231 -6.91 14.99 -20.59
N PRO A 232 -5.99 15.74 -21.21
CA PRO A 232 -4.94 16.48 -20.51
C PRO A 232 -5.45 17.53 -19.51
N VAL A 233 -6.67 18.04 -19.68
CA VAL A 233 -7.31 19.02 -18.79
C VAL A 233 -8.42 18.36 -17.97
N ALA A 234 -9.36 17.66 -18.62
CA ALA A 234 -10.49 17.04 -17.92
C ALA A 234 -10.04 15.89 -16.97
N GLY A 235 -9.02 15.12 -17.34
CA GLY A 235 -8.51 14.04 -16.51
C GLY A 235 -8.03 14.49 -15.13
N PRO A 236 -7.11 15.46 -15.03
CA PRO A 236 -6.70 16.02 -13.73
C PRO A 236 -7.85 16.64 -12.94
N LEU A 237 -8.83 17.29 -13.58
CA LEU A 237 -10.01 17.83 -12.90
C LEU A 237 -10.91 16.74 -12.33
N ILE A 238 -11.16 15.67 -13.10
CA ILE A 238 -11.91 14.51 -12.62
C ILE A 238 -11.17 13.84 -11.45
N LEU A 239 -9.85 13.68 -11.56
CA LEU A 239 -9.04 13.13 -10.48
C LEU A 239 -9.14 14.00 -9.22
N ALA A 240 -9.02 15.32 -9.36
CA ALA A 240 -9.17 16.25 -8.24
C ALA A 240 -10.56 16.15 -7.61
N LEU A 241 -11.62 16.05 -8.41
CA LEU A 241 -12.99 15.87 -7.94
C LEU A 241 -13.16 14.53 -7.20
N VAL A 242 -12.66 13.43 -7.76
CA VAL A 242 -12.71 12.10 -7.12
C VAL A 242 -11.99 12.13 -5.78
N LEU A 243 -10.80 12.73 -5.72
CA LEU A 243 -10.03 12.88 -4.48
C LEU A 243 -10.77 13.76 -3.48
N PHE A 244 -11.32 14.88 -3.92
CA PHE A 244 -12.11 15.76 -3.07
C PHE A 244 -13.30 15.03 -2.45
N LEU A 245 -14.10 14.32 -3.26
CA LEU A 245 -15.26 13.55 -2.78
C LEU A 245 -14.82 12.43 -1.82
N MET A 246 -13.71 11.75 -2.12
CA MET A 246 -13.16 10.73 -1.24
C MET A 246 -12.75 11.33 0.12
N PHE A 247 -12.02 12.43 0.14
CA PHE A 247 -11.64 13.08 1.38
C PHE A 247 -12.84 13.63 2.13
N GLN A 248 -13.80 14.26 1.44
CA GLN A 248 -15.03 14.75 2.05
C GLN A 248 -15.80 13.61 2.73
N ALA A 249 -15.94 12.46 2.06
CA ALA A 249 -16.59 11.30 2.65
C ALA A 249 -15.82 10.74 3.86
N VAL A 250 -14.49 10.64 3.76
CA VAL A 250 -13.64 10.16 4.86
C VAL A 250 -13.77 11.03 6.10
N PHE A 251 -13.89 12.36 5.95
CA PHE A 251 -14.00 13.26 7.09
C PHE A 251 -15.43 13.47 7.57
N ALA A 252 -16.40 13.56 6.66
CA ALA A 252 -17.80 13.80 7.02
C ALA A 252 -18.50 12.54 7.55
N TRP A 253 -18.36 11.40 6.85
CA TRP A 253 -19.07 10.17 7.21
C TRP A 253 -18.44 9.44 8.41
N ALA A 254 -17.13 9.61 8.63
CA ALA A 254 -16.47 9.01 9.78
C ALA A 254 -16.85 9.67 11.11
N ARG A 255 -17.30 10.93 11.12
CA ARG A 255 -17.61 11.66 12.36
C ARG A 255 -18.61 10.91 13.23
N VAL A 256 -19.77 10.58 12.68
CA VAL A 256 -20.86 9.95 13.44
C VAL A 256 -20.40 8.64 14.14
N PRO A 257 -19.83 7.65 13.44
CA PRO A 257 -19.35 6.44 14.12
C PRO A 257 -18.15 6.71 15.05
N MET A 258 -17.30 7.71 14.79
CA MET A 258 -16.22 8.10 15.69
C MET A 258 -16.78 8.69 16.99
N ASP A 259 -17.77 9.59 16.91
CA ASP A 259 -18.40 10.21 18.09
C ASP A 259 -19.14 9.18 18.94
N ILE A 260 -19.80 8.19 18.30
CA ILE A 260 -20.42 7.06 19.01
C ILE A 260 -19.37 6.24 19.78
N ILE A 261 -18.25 5.90 19.16
CA ILE A 261 -17.18 5.16 19.80
C ILE A 261 -16.59 5.96 20.97
N GLN A 262 -16.39 7.27 20.80
CA GLN A 262 -15.92 8.15 21.88
C GLN A 262 -16.93 8.21 23.04
N ALA A 263 -18.22 8.37 22.75
CA ALA A 263 -19.26 8.38 23.78
C ALA A 263 -19.31 7.04 24.54
N VAL A 264 -19.22 5.91 23.84
CA VAL A 264 -19.20 4.57 24.47
C VAL A 264 -17.95 4.40 25.35
N THR A 265 -16.78 4.79 24.88
CA THR A 265 -15.55 4.70 25.67
C THR A 265 -15.56 5.61 26.88
N ALA A 266 -16.10 6.82 26.76
CA ALA A 266 -16.30 7.76 27.87
C ALA A 266 -17.28 7.20 28.92
N ALA A 267 -18.43 6.68 28.49
CA ALA A 267 -19.42 6.06 29.37
C ALA A 267 -18.83 4.85 30.10
N LEU A 268 -18.02 4.02 29.40
CA LEU A 268 -17.35 2.88 30.00
C LEU A 268 -16.32 3.33 31.08
N SER A 269 -15.54 4.38 30.78
CA SER A 269 -14.59 4.95 31.76
C SER A 269 -15.32 5.49 32.99
N GLN A 270 -16.43 6.22 32.82
CA GLN A 270 -17.24 6.71 33.94
C GLN A 270 -17.83 5.58 34.78
N ALA A 271 -18.33 4.52 34.13
CA ALA A 271 -18.87 3.35 34.84
C ALA A 271 -17.79 2.64 35.67
N VAL A 272 -16.57 2.49 35.14
CA VAL A 272 -15.43 1.89 35.87
C VAL A 272 -15.03 2.77 37.06
N THR A 273 -14.96 4.09 36.88
CA THR A 273 -14.61 5.04 37.93
C THR A 273 -15.68 5.06 39.04
N ALA A 274 -16.95 4.93 38.68
CA ALA A 274 -18.05 4.87 39.66
C ALA A 274 -18.11 3.54 40.42
N ALA A 275 -17.66 2.45 39.82
CA ALA A 275 -17.71 1.11 40.42
C ALA A 275 -16.51 0.79 41.35
N LEU A 276 -15.40 1.53 41.23
CA LEU A 276 -14.19 1.28 42.00
C LEU A 276 -13.98 2.33 43.08
N PRO A 277 -13.39 1.94 44.24
CA PRO A 277 -13.09 2.89 45.32
C PRO A 277 -12.17 4.01 44.87
N SER A 278 -12.45 5.24 45.32
CA SER A 278 -11.69 6.45 44.98
C SER A 278 -10.34 6.56 45.71
N GLU A 279 -10.07 5.67 46.67
CA GLU A 279 -8.85 5.71 47.49
C GLU A 279 -8.05 4.40 47.44
N GLY A 280 -6.76 4.49 47.68
CA GLY A 280 -5.85 3.35 47.79
C GLY A 280 -5.69 2.54 46.51
N ALA A 281 -5.66 1.22 46.60
CA ALA A 281 -5.48 0.31 45.45
C ALA A 281 -6.62 0.40 44.42
N GLY A 282 -7.84 0.79 44.86
CA GLY A 282 -8.98 0.98 43.98
C GLY A 282 -8.78 2.13 43.00
N HIS A 283 -8.27 3.26 43.44
CA HIS A 283 -7.94 4.42 42.60
C HIS A 283 -6.90 4.06 41.53
N TRP A 284 -5.84 3.34 41.89
CA TRP A 284 -4.82 2.90 40.99
C TRP A 284 -5.35 1.93 39.92
N LEU A 285 -6.20 0.98 40.33
CA LEU A 285 -6.84 0.04 39.41
C LEU A 285 -7.82 0.76 38.45
N ALA A 286 -8.58 1.74 38.98
CA ALA A 286 -9.45 2.57 38.15
C ALA A 286 -8.65 3.32 37.07
N SER A 287 -7.55 4.00 37.43
CA SER A 287 -6.68 4.70 36.48
C SER A 287 -6.05 3.75 35.47
N LEU A 288 -5.58 2.57 35.89
CA LEU A 288 -5.06 1.56 34.95
C LEU A 288 -6.11 1.15 33.91
N LEU A 289 -7.34 0.90 34.37
CA LEU A 289 -8.42 0.49 33.46
C LEU A 289 -8.91 1.62 32.58
N THR A 290 -9.08 2.84 33.11
CA THR A 290 -9.58 4.00 32.33
C THR A 290 -8.51 4.57 31.42
N ASP A 291 -7.36 4.97 31.98
CA ASP A 291 -6.33 5.71 31.27
C ASP A 291 -5.35 4.80 30.52
N GLY A 292 -5.19 3.56 31.00
CA GLY A 292 -4.37 2.54 30.33
C GLY A 292 -5.14 1.74 29.29
N VAL A 293 -6.14 0.96 29.74
CA VAL A 293 -6.80 -0.05 28.89
C VAL A 293 -7.89 0.57 28.01
N ILE A 294 -8.87 1.27 28.62
CA ILE A 294 -10.02 1.82 27.87
C ILE A 294 -9.54 2.92 26.93
N ALA A 295 -8.68 3.83 27.40
CA ALA A 295 -8.10 4.86 26.55
C ALA A 295 -7.27 4.27 25.40
N GLY A 296 -6.47 3.22 25.66
CA GLY A 296 -5.67 2.54 24.64
C GLY A 296 -6.52 1.84 23.58
N VAL A 297 -7.54 1.07 24.00
CA VAL A 297 -8.47 0.38 23.08
C VAL A 297 -9.36 1.38 22.35
N GLY A 298 -9.92 2.36 23.08
CA GLY A 298 -10.76 3.43 22.53
C GLY A 298 -10.04 4.23 21.46
N GLY A 299 -8.79 4.64 21.73
CA GLY A 299 -7.96 5.36 20.78
C GLY A 299 -7.73 4.60 19.47
N VAL A 300 -7.64 3.27 19.51
CA VAL A 300 -7.56 2.44 18.28
C VAL A 300 -8.90 2.37 17.56
N LEU A 301 -9.99 2.16 18.31
CA LEU A 301 -11.32 1.94 17.72
C LEU A 301 -11.89 3.22 17.09
N VAL A 302 -11.62 4.39 17.66
CA VAL A 302 -12.09 5.69 17.14
C VAL A 302 -11.64 5.92 15.69
N PHE A 303 -10.42 5.50 15.30
CA PHE A 303 -9.93 5.71 13.94
C PHE A 303 -10.32 4.61 12.96
N LEU A 304 -10.88 3.50 13.43
CA LEU A 304 -11.27 2.38 12.57
C LEU A 304 -12.28 2.77 11.48
N PRO A 305 -13.37 3.52 11.77
CA PRO A 305 -14.33 3.94 10.76
C PRO A 305 -13.69 4.77 9.65
N GLN A 306 -12.85 5.74 9.99
CA GLN A 306 -12.17 6.60 9.04
C GLN A 306 -11.26 5.79 8.08
N ILE A 307 -10.52 4.83 8.63
CA ILE A 307 -9.65 3.95 7.86
C ILE A 307 -10.48 3.04 6.94
N LEU A 308 -11.61 2.52 7.42
CA LEU A 308 -12.48 1.66 6.62
C LEU A 308 -13.14 2.40 5.45
N ILE A 309 -13.62 3.62 5.67
CA ILE A 309 -14.20 4.47 4.61
C ILE A 309 -13.14 4.76 3.54
N LEU A 310 -11.91 5.11 3.94
CA LEU A 310 -10.84 5.30 2.98
C LEU A 310 -10.56 4.04 2.16
N PHE A 311 -10.41 2.89 2.83
CA PHE A 311 -10.17 1.63 2.13
C PHE A 311 -11.33 1.22 1.23
N PHE A 312 -12.56 1.55 1.60
CA PHE A 312 -13.72 1.37 0.74
C PHE A 312 -13.53 2.09 -0.60
N PHE A 313 -13.21 3.39 -0.57
CA PHE A 313 -12.98 4.15 -1.80
C PHE A 313 -11.79 3.64 -2.59
N ILE A 314 -10.67 3.33 -1.94
CA ILE A 314 -9.50 2.78 -2.64
C ILE A 314 -9.85 1.46 -3.33
N LEU A 315 -10.57 0.55 -2.67
CA LEU A 315 -11.00 -0.73 -3.25
C LEU A 315 -11.96 -0.53 -4.43
N VAL A 316 -12.91 0.38 -4.31
CA VAL A 316 -13.85 0.72 -5.39
C VAL A 316 -13.09 1.29 -6.60
N LEU A 317 -12.14 2.21 -6.38
CA LEU A 317 -11.31 2.78 -7.45
C LEU A 317 -10.36 1.74 -8.07
N GLU A 318 -9.85 0.81 -7.27
CA GLU A 318 -9.00 -0.29 -7.73
C GLU A 318 -9.79 -1.28 -8.59
N GLU A 319 -10.93 -1.78 -8.09
CA GLU A 319 -11.77 -2.73 -8.82
C GLU A 319 -12.43 -2.13 -10.07
N SER A 320 -12.74 -0.83 -10.05
CA SER A 320 -13.29 -0.15 -11.24
C SER A 320 -12.29 -0.01 -12.38
N GLY A 321 -10.98 -0.16 -12.14
CA GLY A 321 -9.93 0.08 -13.12
C GLY A 321 -9.55 1.56 -13.28
N TYR A 322 -10.05 2.45 -12.41
CA TYR A 322 -9.70 3.87 -12.45
C TYR A 322 -8.28 4.15 -11.94
N LEU A 323 -7.81 3.39 -10.95
CA LEU A 323 -6.51 3.63 -10.31
C LEU A 323 -5.30 3.62 -11.29
N PRO A 324 -5.19 2.68 -12.24
CA PRO A 324 -4.16 2.72 -13.28
C PRO A 324 -4.18 3.99 -14.13
N ARG A 325 -5.37 4.53 -14.43
CA ARG A 325 -5.52 5.78 -15.20
C ARG A 325 -5.07 7.00 -14.42
N ALA A 326 -5.45 7.07 -13.15
CA ALA A 326 -4.95 8.10 -12.23
C ALA A 326 -3.42 8.08 -12.13
N ALA A 327 -2.82 6.89 -12.03
CA ALA A 327 -1.37 6.74 -12.01
C ALA A 327 -0.72 7.19 -13.34
N SER A 328 -1.34 6.87 -14.49
CA SER A 328 -0.88 7.31 -15.81
C SER A 328 -0.95 8.83 -16.00
N LEU A 329 -2.03 9.47 -15.54
CA LEU A 329 -2.18 10.93 -15.57
C LEU A 329 -1.09 11.65 -14.77
N LEU A 330 -0.73 11.10 -13.62
CA LEU A 330 0.24 11.70 -12.72
C LEU A 330 1.69 11.26 -12.99
N ASP A 331 1.91 10.34 -13.93
CA ASP A 331 3.26 9.83 -14.23
C ASP A 331 4.22 10.95 -14.64
N ARG A 332 3.77 11.90 -15.47
CA ARG A 332 4.57 13.06 -15.86
C ARG A 332 4.94 13.94 -14.66
N LEU A 333 3.99 14.18 -13.76
CA LEU A 333 4.22 14.99 -12.54
C LEU A 333 5.18 14.26 -11.59
N MET A 334 4.94 12.97 -11.36
CA MET A 334 5.79 12.13 -10.51
C MET A 334 7.19 11.98 -11.11
N GLY A 335 7.30 11.83 -12.42
CA GLY A 335 8.58 11.80 -13.15
C GLY A 335 9.42 13.04 -12.94
N GLY A 336 8.82 14.22 -12.86
CA GLY A 336 9.50 15.50 -12.56
C GLY A 336 10.23 15.49 -11.20
N VAL A 337 9.65 14.82 -10.19
CA VAL A 337 10.28 14.66 -8.87
C VAL A 337 11.05 13.34 -8.73
N GLY A 338 11.14 12.56 -9.81
CA GLY A 338 11.92 11.32 -9.85
C GLY A 338 11.23 10.07 -9.33
N LEU A 339 9.93 10.11 -9.20
CA LEU A 339 9.09 8.97 -8.84
C LEU A 339 8.37 8.43 -10.07
N SER A 340 7.98 7.16 -10.07
CA SER A 340 7.09 6.59 -11.09
C SER A 340 5.63 6.91 -10.78
N GLY A 341 4.75 6.95 -11.79
CA GLY A 341 3.31 7.14 -11.59
C GLY A 341 2.69 6.09 -10.65
N ARG A 342 3.26 4.89 -10.57
CA ARG A 342 2.85 3.86 -9.59
C ARG A 342 3.05 4.29 -8.14
N SER A 343 3.95 5.24 -7.87
CA SER A 343 4.18 5.79 -6.53
C SER A 343 3.00 6.61 -6.02
N PHE A 344 2.12 7.10 -6.92
CA PHE A 344 0.93 7.87 -6.56
C PHE A 344 0.01 7.10 -5.60
N ILE A 345 -0.24 5.82 -5.86
CA ILE A 345 -1.14 4.98 -5.03
C ILE A 345 -0.65 4.86 -3.58
N PRO A 346 0.63 4.47 -3.32
CA PRO A 346 1.22 4.51 -1.99
C PRO A 346 1.15 5.88 -1.31
N LEU A 347 1.47 6.95 -2.04
CA LEU A 347 1.47 8.31 -1.49
C LEU A 347 0.05 8.77 -1.14
N LEU A 348 -0.93 8.52 -2.01
CA LEU A 348 -2.34 8.81 -1.75
C LEU A 348 -2.85 8.08 -0.51
N SER A 349 -2.57 6.78 -0.40
CA SER A 349 -2.94 5.98 0.76
C SER A 349 -2.33 6.51 2.06
N SER A 350 -1.15 7.16 1.97
CA SER A 350 -0.42 7.68 3.12
C SER A 350 -1.05 8.94 3.73
N PHE A 351 -1.92 9.66 3.01
CA PHE A 351 -2.70 10.77 3.59
C PHE A 351 -3.66 10.32 4.69
N ALA A 352 -4.19 9.10 4.60
CA ALA A 352 -4.97 8.57 5.69
C ALA A 352 -4.09 7.89 6.74
N CYS A 353 -3.19 7.00 6.30
CA CYS A 353 -2.27 6.31 7.18
C CYS A 353 -1.03 5.84 6.40
N ALA A 354 0.16 6.10 6.93
CA ALA A 354 1.41 5.70 6.27
C ALA A 354 1.59 4.17 6.15
N ILE A 355 1.01 3.37 7.07
CA ILE A 355 1.17 1.90 7.07
C ILE A 355 0.65 1.25 5.79
N PRO A 356 -0.62 1.48 5.34
CA PRO A 356 -1.09 0.97 4.07
C PRO A 356 -0.31 1.53 2.88
N GLY A 357 0.08 2.81 2.91
CA GLY A 357 0.93 3.41 1.89
C GLY A 357 2.27 2.68 1.73
N ILE A 358 2.97 2.40 2.83
CA ILE A 358 4.22 1.63 2.83
C ILE A 358 4.02 0.24 2.24
N ARG A 359 2.92 -0.45 2.57
CA ARG A 359 2.61 -1.77 1.99
C ARG A 359 2.28 -1.70 0.51
N ALA A 360 1.57 -0.66 0.09
CA ALA A 360 1.23 -0.45 -1.32
C ALA A 360 2.48 -0.25 -2.19
N THR A 361 3.64 0.12 -1.61
CA THR A 361 4.91 0.20 -2.37
C THR A 361 5.34 -1.13 -2.99
N ARG A 362 4.78 -2.26 -2.54
CA ARG A 362 5.01 -3.59 -3.16
C ARG A 362 4.54 -3.67 -4.62
N THR A 363 3.60 -2.82 -5.01
CA THR A 363 3.12 -2.74 -6.41
C THR A 363 4.13 -2.10 -7.35
N ILE A 364 5.17 -1.46 -6.80
CA ILE A 364 6.23 -0.81 -7.56
C ILE A 364 7.29 -1.86 -7.89
N SER A 365 7.42 -2.19 -9.17
CA SER A 365 8.33 -3.23 -9.66
C SER A 365 9.81 -2.82 -9.62
N ASN A 366 10.11 -1.51 -9.72
CA ASN A 366 11.48 -1.00 -9.61
C ASN A 366 11.90 -0.93 -8.14
N PRO A 367 12.92 -1.68 -7.67
CA PRO A 367 13.35 -1.68 -6.28
C PRO A 367 13.80 -0.29 -5.77
N ARG A 368 14.37 0.55 -6.65
CA ARG A 368 14.84 1.90 -6.32
C ARG A 368 13.66 2.84 -6.11
N ASP A 369 12.72 2.90 -7.06
CA ASP A 369 11.52 3.73 -6.96
C ASP A 369 10.68 3.28 -5.76
N ARG A 370 10.59 1.96 -5.52
CA ARG A 370 9.96 1.39 -4.33
C ARG A 370 10.61 1.91 -3.05
N MET A 371 11.94 1.89 -2.98
CA MET A 371 12.66 2.35 -1.79
C MET A 371 12.48 3.85 -1.56
N VAL A 372 12.61 4.66 -2.62
CA VAL A 372 12.39 6.12 -2.52
C VAL A 372 10.95 6.40 -2.09
N THR A 373 9.96 5.77 -2.72
CA THR A 373 8.54 5.92 -2.36
C THR A 373 8.28 5.52 -0.90
N LEU A 374 8.88 4.43 -0.44
CA LEU A 374 8.77 3.96 0.93
C LEU A 374 9.33 4.98 1.93
N MET A 375 10.45 5.64 1.59
CA MET A 375 11.06 6.66 2.42
C MET A 375 10.26 7.96 2.44
N VAL A 376 9.60 8.31 1.33
CA VAL A 376 8.88 9.57 1.16
C VAL A 376 7.42 9.48 1.65
N ALA A 377 6.80 8.31 1.55
CA ALA A 377 5.40 8.10 1.95
C ALA A 377 5.06 8.60 3.38
N PRO A 378 5.95 8.48 4.38
CA PRO A 378 5.71 9.01 5.72
C PRO A 378 5.66 10.53 5.83
N LEU A 379 6.14 11.28 4.84
CA LEU A 379 6.05 12.76 4.82
C LEU A 379 4.64 13.26 4.50
N MET A 380 3.81 12.41 3.86
CA MET A 380 2.39 12.75 3.63
C MET A 380 1.70 13.00 4.97
N THR A 381 0.94 14.08 5.03
CA THR A 381 0.18 14.46 6.23
C THR A 381 -0.95 13.48 6.47
N CYS A 382 -0.77 12.56 7.42
CA CYS A 382 -1.81 11.58 7.76
C CYS A 382 -2.89 12.18 8.68
N SER A 383 -4.06 11.54 8.71
CA SER A 383 -5.21 12.00 9.50
C SER A 383 -4.94 12.09 11.02
N ALA A 384 -4.02 11.29 11.57
CA ALA A 384 -3.63 11.34 12.97
C ALA A 384 -2.93 12.65 13.39
N ARG A 385 -2.50 13.49 12.44
CA ARG A 385 -1.95 14.82 12.73
C ARG A 385 -3.04 15.88 12.92
N LEU A 386 -4.24 15.66 12.38
CA LEU A 386 -5.33 16.64 12.39
C LEU A 386 -5.74 17.11 13.78
N PRO A 387 -5.86 16.26 14.81
CA PRO A 387 -6.23 16.75 16.15
C PRO A 387 -5.27 17.80 16.69
N VAL A 388 -3.96 17.63 16.45
CA VAL A 388 -2.94 18.59 16.87
C VAL A 388 -3.03 19.87 16.03
N TYR A 389 -3.19 19.74 14.72
CA TYR A 389 -3.38 20.91 13.84
C TYR A 389 -4.62 21.70 14.21
N THR A 390 -5.75 21.03 14.41
CA THR A 390 -7.01 21.69 14.78
C THR A 390 -6.88 22.43 16.11
N LEU A 391 -6.29 21.79 17.12
CA LEU A 391 -6.06 22.40 18.43
C LEU A 391 -5.21 23.68 18.31
N LEU A 392 -4.06 23.59 17.64
CA LEU A 392 -3.13 24.72 17.53
C LEU A 392 -3.67 25.85 16.65
N ILE A 393 -4.30 25.49 15.54
CA ILE A 393 -4.91 26.47 14.61
C ILE A 393 -6.08 27.18 15.30
N SER A 394 -6.96 26.46 15.99
CA SER A 394 -8.09 27.08 16.68
C SER A 394 -7.64 27.97 17.84
N ALA A 395 -6.54 27.64 18.52
CA ALA A 395 -6.04 28.40 19.65
C ALA A 395 -5.25 29.66 19.25
N PHE A 396 -4.42 29.59 18.18
CA PHE A 396 -3.46 30.65 17.85
C PHE A 396 -3.74 31.38 16.54
N VAL A 397 -4.59 30.84 15.67
CA VAL A 397 -4.94 31.48 14.39
C VAL A 397 -6.33 32.09 14.48
N PRO A 398 -6.47 33.42 14.34
CA PRO A 398 -7.77 34.08 14.46
C PRO A 398 -8.73 33.60 13.35
N ALA A 399 -9.99 33.40 13.74
CA ALA A 399 -11.07 33.06 12.81
C ALA A 399 -11.46 34.32 12.01
N ARG A 400 -10.70 34.64 10.96
CA ARG A 400 -10.93 35.75 10.04
C ARG A 400 -11.06 35.24 8.62
N ASP A 401 -11.93 35.84 7.81
CA ASP A 401 -11.94 35.61 6.37
C ASP A 401 -10.76 36.29 5.70
N VAL A 402 -10.06 35.58 4.80
CA VAL A 402 -8.84 36.05 4.12
C VAL A 402 -9.15 37.10 3.06
N ALA A 403 -10.36 37.08 2.49
CA ALA A 403 -10.81 38.03 1.47
C ALA A 403 -12.22 38.50 1.77
N THR A 404 -12.39 39.83 1.85
CA THR A 404 -13.71 40.49 1.84
C THR A 404 -14.38 40.24 0.49
N GLY A 405 -15.26 39.21 0.43
CA GLY A 405 -16.04 38.91 -0.78
C GLY A 405 -16.11 37.45 -1.21
N VAL A 406 -15.35 36.56 -0.62
CA VAL A 406 -15.47 35.10 -0.86
C VAL A 406 -15.86 34.41 0.45
N PRO A 407 -17.16 34.18 0.69
CA PRO A 407 -17.60 33.49 1.91
C PRO A 407 -17.04 32.05 1.95
N GLY A 408 -16.39 31.71 3.05
CA GLY A 408 -15.86 30.35 3.29
C GLY A 408 -14.34 30.17 3.17
N LEU A 409 -13.57 31.18 2.80
CA LEU A 409 -12.08 31.13 2.84
C LEU A 409 -11.55 31.69 4.17
N GLY A 410 -11.73 30.94 5.25
CA GLY A 410 -11.20 31.29 6.56
C GLY A 410 -9.68 31.10 6.64
N LEU A 411 -8.99 32.00 7.36
CA LEU A 411 -7.55 31.96 7.58
C LEU A 411 -7.09 30.62 8.19
N GLN A 412 -7.88 30.04 9.07
CA GLN A 412 -7.62 28.72 9.68
C GLN A 412 -7.55 27.60 8.64
N GLY A 413 -8.49 27.61 7.69
CA GLY A 413 -8.50 26.66 6.57
C GLY A 413 -7.30 26.84 5.63
N LEU A 414 -6.91 28.08 5.37
CA LEU A 414 -5.72 28.39 4.57
C LEU A 414 -4.44 27.87 5.24
N VAL A 415 -4.27 28.09 6.54
CA VAL A 415 -3.10 27.57 7.30
C VAL A 415 -3.06 26.05 7.22
N LEU A 416 -4.20 25.38 7.42
CA LEU A 416 -4.26 23.92 7.28
C LEU A 416 -3.85 23.47 5.86
N PHE A 417 -4.36 24.15 4.84
CA PHE A 417 -3.99 23.85 3.44
C PHE A 417 -2.50 24.03 3.18
N VAL A 418 -1.89 25.11 3.69
CA VAL A 418 -0.44 25.35 3.58
C VAL A 418 0.36 24.25 4.27
N LEU A 419 -0.06 23.76 5.44
CA LEU A 419 0.60 22.64 6.13
C LEU A 419 0.57 21.34 5.29
N TYR A 420 -0.54 21.08 4.60
CA TYR A 420 -0.62 19.93 3.67
C TYR A 420 0.30 20.11 2.47
N LEU A 421 0.31 21.32 1.87
CA LEU A 421 1.23 21.65 0.76
C LEU A 421 2.69 21.56 1.21
N ALA A 422 3.03 22.00 2.41
CA ALA A 422 4.38 21.88 2.96
C ALA A 422 4.81 20.40 3.11
N GLY A 423 3.89 19.53 3.56
CA GLY A 423 4.14 18.09 3.61
C GLY A 423 4.40 17.49 2.23
N MET A 424 3.57 17.82 1.23
CA MET A 424 3.75 17.36 -0.16
C MET A 424 5.02 17.91 -0.79
N GLY A 425 5.30 19.20 -0.60
CA GLY A 425 6.53 19.85 -1.08
C GLY A 425 7.78 19.24 -0.46
N GLY A 426 7.75 19.00 0.85
CA GLY A 426 8.82 18.30 1.56
C GLY A 426 9.05 16.88 1.05
N ALA A 427 7.97 16.16 0.78
CA ALA A 427 8.03 14.83 0.17
C ALA A 427 8.67 14.86 -1.22
N ALA A 428 8.27 15.82 -2.06
CA ALA A 428 8.83 16.02 -3.39
C ALA A 428 10.33 16.39 -3.32
N ALA A 429 10.69 17.29 -2.40
CA ALA A 429 12.09 17.70 -2.20
C ALA A 429 12.97 16.53 -1.73
N VAL A 430 12.49 15.75 -0.74
CA VAL A 430 13.21 14.55 -0.26
C VAL A 430 13.31 13.49 -1.35
N ALA A 431 12.25 13.28 -2.14
CA ALA A 431 12.28 12.36 -3.29
C ALA A 431 13.35 12.77 -4.30
N TRP A 432 13.39 14.05 -4.64
CA TRP A 432 14.39 14.62 -5.56
C TRP A 432 15.81 14.43 -5.03
N VAL A 433 16.05 14.75 -3.74
CA VAL A 433 17.36 14.57 -3.08
C VAL A 433 17.75 13.09 -3.09
N LEU A 434 16.89 12.19 -2.63
CA LEU A 434 17.18 10.74 -2.60
C LEU A 434 17.49 10.21 -4.00
N LYS A 435 16.83 10.75 -5.03
CA LYS A 435 17.10 10.39 -6.42
C LYS A 435 18.53 10.75 -6.83
N GLN A 436 19.03 11.94 -6.47
CA GLN A 436 20.41 12.36 -6.81
C GLN A 436 21.45 11.37 -6.26
N PHE A 437 21.21 10.83 -5.07
CA PHE A 437 22.14 9.87 -4.46
C PHE A 437 21.93 8.42 -4.92
N THR A 438 20.75 8.10 -5.48
CA THR A 438 20.40 6.71 -5.80
C THR A 438 20.44 6.41 -7.29
N THR A 439 20.46 7.42 -8.18
CA THR A 439 20.33 7.24 -9.62
C THR A 439 21.65 7.32 -10.37
N ARG A 440 22.14 6.16 -10.76
CA ARG A 440 22.79 5.92 -12.06
C ARG A 440 21.97 4.82 -12.75
N GLY A 441 20.90 5.18 -13.47
CA GLY A 441 20.05 4.20 -14.14
C GLY A 441 19.01 4.88 -15.03
N GLU A 442 18.72 4.24 -16.17
CA GLU A 442 17.78 4.69 -17.18
C GLU A 442 16.39 5.05 -16.63
N VAL A 443 15.86 6.18 -17.05
CA VAL A 443 14.45 6.55 -16.86
C VAL A 443 13.61 5.55 -17.66
N ARG A 444 12.97 4.61 -17.00
CA ARG A 444 12.05 3.67 -17.65
C ARG A 444 10.69 4.33 -17.78
N LEU A 445 10.25 4.51 -19.01
CA LEU A 445 8.87 4.89 -19.31
C LEU A 445 7.91 3.89 -18.66
N LEU A 446 6.89 4.42 -18.00
CA LEU A 446 5.83 3.60 -17.40
C LEU A 446 4.99 2.96 -18.51
N MET A 447 5.32 1.74 -18.89
CA MET A 447 4.43 0.93 -19.73
C MET A 447 3.43 0.24 -18.78
N MET A 448 2.25 0.84 -18.62
CA MET A 448 1.17 0.30 -17.82
C MET A 448 -0.03 -0.02 -18.70
N GLU A 449 -0.52 -1.24 -18.60
CA GLU A 449 -1.78 -1.61 -19.21
C GLU A 449 -2.93 -0.95 -18.47
N LEU A 450 -3.83 -0.36 -19.22
CA LEU A 450 -5.09 0.13 -18.71
C LEU A 450 -6.11 -1.01 -18.85
N PRO A 451 -6.49 -1.70 -17.74
CA PRO A 451 -7.50 -2.74 -17.80
C PRO A 451 -8.85 -2.14 -18.21
N ALA A 452 -9.75 -2.94 -18.79
CA ALA A 452 -11.12 -2.49 -19.05
C ALA A 452 -11.80 -2.06 -17.75
N TYR A 453 -12.76 -1.12 -17.84
CA TYR A 453 -13.57 -0.74 -16.68
C TYR A 453 -14.50 -1.88 -16.29
N HIS A 454 -14.54 -2.17 -15.00
CA HIS A 454 -15.45 -3.17 -14.43
C HIS A 454 -16.31 -2.56 -13.34
N ARG A 455 -17.53 -3.04 -13.20
CA ARG A 455 -18.37 -2.68 -12.04
C ARG A 455 -17.80 -3.32 -10.78
N PRO A 456 -17.53 -2.55 -9.72
CA PRO A 456 -17.02 -3.09 -8.47
C PRO A 456 -17.96 -4.15 -7.89
N ARG A 457 -17.41 -5.30 -7.51
CA ARG A 457 -18.17 -6.38 -6.88
C ARG A 457 -18.25 -6.15 -5.39
N LEU A 458 -19.42 -5.75 -4.87
CA LEU A 458 -19.62 -5.42 -3.45
C LEU A 458 -19.13 -6.51 -2.50
N ARG A 459 -19.26 -7.78 -2.87
CA ARG A 459 -18.75 -8.91 -2.08
C ARG A 459 -17.21 -8.85 -1.91
N HIS A 460 -16.47 -8.55 -2.97
CA HIS A 460 -15.00 -8.44 -2.91
C HIS A 460 -14.58 -7.23 -2.07
N VAL A 461 -15.25 -6.11 -2.25
CA VAL A 461 -15.03 -4.90 -1.44
C VAL A 461 -15.29 -5.20 0.05
N ALA A 462 -16.41 -5.85 0.40
CA ALA A 462 -16.75 -6.20 1.78
C ALA A 462 -15.73 -7.15 2.42
N ILE A 463 -15.32 -8.21 1.71
CA ILE A 463 -14.29 -9.15 2.18
C ILE A 463 -12.95 -8.41 2.36
N GLY A 464 -12.57 -7.56 1.40
CA GLY A 464 -11.36 -6.75 1.45
C GLY A 464 -11.35 -5.79 2.66
N LEU A 465 -12.49 -5.15 2.95
CA LEU A 465 -12.65 -4.29 4.14
C LEU A 465 -12.50 -5.07 5.44
N LEU A 466 -13.19 -6.21 5.55
CA LEU A 466 -13.13 -7.04 6.76
C LEU A 466 -11.71 -7.56 7.04
N GLN A 467 -11.01 -7.99 5.99
CA GLN A 467 -9.62 -8.42 6.12
C GLN A 467 -8.71 -7.27 6.59
N ARG A 468 -8.88 -6.06 6.05
CA ARG A 468 -8.10 -4.87 6.45
C ARG A 468 -8.43 -4.44 7.87
N ALA A 469 -9.70 -4.45 8.27
CA ALA A 469 -10.13 -4.20 9.66
C ALA A 469 -9.48 -5.19 10.63
N ARG A 470 -9.54 -6.49 10.34
CA ARG A 470 -8.94 -7.53 11.18
C ARG A 470 -7.42 -7.40 11.30
N ILE A 471 -6.75 -7.07 10.17
CA ILE A 471 -5.29 -6.85 10.16
C ILE A 471 -4.93 -5.62 10.99
N PHE A 472 -5.70 -4.52 10.86
CA PHE A 472 -5.50 -3.29 11.62
C PHE A 472 -5.65 -3.55 13.13
N LEU A 473 -6.78 -4.11 13.55
CA LEU A 473 -7.03 -4.39 14.97
C LEU A 473 -5.99 -5.32 15.60
N ARG A 474 -5.62 -6.42 14.90
CA ARG A 474 -4.63 -7.37 15.45
C ARG A 474 -3.21 -6.83 15.49
N ARG A 475 -2.79 -6.04 14.49
CA ARG A 475 -1.39 -5.65 14.36
C ARG A 475 -1.10 -4.27 14.91
N VAL A 476 -1.99 -3.32 14.68
CA VAL A 476 -1.81 -1.93 15.12
C VAL A 476 -2.39 -1.77 16.52
N GLY A 477 -3.59 -2.30 16.77
CA GLY A 477 -4.25 -2.24 18.06
C GLY A 477 -3.42 -2.83 19.21
N GLY A 478 -2.82 -4.02 18.99
CA GLY A 478 -1.96 -4.63 20.01
C GLY A 478 -0.72 -3.80 20.34
N VAL A 479 -0.09 -3.19 19.34
CA VAL A 479 1.10 -2.33 19.56
C VAL A 479 0.69 -1.05 20.31
N ILE A 480 -0.41 -0.42 19.90
CA ILE A 480 -0.87 0.82 20.56
C ILE A 480 -1.26 0.52 22.00
N LEU A 481 -2.00 -0.56 22.27
CA LEU A 481 -2.39 -0.93 23.63
C LEU A 481 -1.18 -1.13 24.55
N VAL A 482 -0.18 -1.89 24.11
CA VAL A 482 1.06 -2.11 24.89
C VAL A 482 1.78 -0.80 25.14
N LEU A 483 1.86 0.06 24.12
CA LEU A 483 2.51 1.37 24.27
C LEU A 483 1.71 2.30 25.20
N THR A 484 0.39 2.33 25.12
CA THR A 484 -0.45 3.15 26.01
C THR A 484 -0.30 2.69 27.46
N LEU A 485 -0.29 1.38 27.71
CA LEU A 485 -0.04 0.84 29.05
C LEU A 485 1.36 1.19 29.57
N ALA A 486 2.39 1.06 28.72
CA ALA A 486 3.74 1.45 29.09
C ALA A 486 3.85 2.95 29.41
N LEU A 487 3.20 3.79 28.59
CA LEU A 487 3.16 5.24 28.81
C LEU A 487 2.37 5.62 30.05
N TRP A 488 1.23 4.96 30.30
CA TRP A 488 0.50 5.13 31.55
C TRP A 488 1.39 4.80 32.75
N LEU A 489 2.13 3.69 32.72
CA LEU A 489 3.08 3.33 33.77
C LEU A 489 4.16 4.40 33.98
N LEU A 490 4.76 4.89 32.91
CA LEU A 490 5.79 5.94 32.96
C LEU A 490 5.24 7.29 33.44
N ALA A 491 3.98 7.60 33.16
CA ALA A 491 3.30 8.82 33.59
C ALA A 491 2.76 8.74 35.04
N SER A 492 2.51 7.52 35.54
CA SER A 492 1.95 7.30 36.89
C SER A 492 3.02 7.09 37.95
N PHE A 493 4.23 6.67 37.60
CA PHE A 493 5.29 6.33 38.56
C PHE A 493 6.59 7.12 38.30
N PRO A 494 7.34 7.49 39.40
CA PRO A 494 6.99 7.38 40.80
C PRO A 494 5.84 8.30 41.22
N LEU A 495 5.14 7.96 42.28
CA LEU A 495 4.09 8.79 42.85
C LEU A 495 4.68 10.10 43.42
N PRO A 496 3.95 11.22 43.37
CA PRO A 496 4.40 12.47 43.96
C PRO A 496 4.68 12.29 45.47
N PRO A 497 5.75 12.92 46.01
CA PRO A 497 6.02 12.87 47.45
C PRO A 497 4.91 13.57 48.21
N ALA A 498 4.70 13.16 49.47
CA ALA A 498 3.70 13.76 50.34
C ALA A 498 4.00 15.27 50.53
N GLY A 499 3.03 16.13 50.19
CA GLY A 499 3.18 17.58 50.21
C GLY A 499 3.66 18.22 48.89
N ALA A 500 3.77 17.48 47.79
CA ALA A 500 4.11 18.03 46.48
C ALA A 500 3.01 18.99 46.00
N THR A 501 3.40 20.18 45.55
CA THR A 501 2.52 21.24 45.04
C THR A 501 2.38 21.27 43.52
N GLY A 502 3.11 20.38 42.82
CA GLY A 502 3.11 20.28 41.36
C GLY A 502 2.08 19.27 40.81
N VAL A 503 1.96 19.25 39.48
CA VAL A 503 1.12 18.27 38.79
C VAL A 503 1.73 16.87 38.94
N PRO A 504 0.96 15.80 39.28
CA PRO A 504 1.50 14.46 39.50
C PRO A 504 2.46 13.93 38.42
N VAL A 505 2.19 14.27 37.15
CA VAL A 505 3.02 13.87 36.01
C VAL A 505 4.43 14.45 36.04
N GLU A 506 4.63 15.59 36.69
CA GLU A 506 5.95 16.24 36.79
C GLU A 506 6.97 15.39 37.57
N TYR A 507 6.49 14.65 38.59
CA TYR A 507 7.31 13.77 39.43
C TYR A 507 7.51 12.38 38.83
N SER A 508 6.78 12.05 37.77
CA SER A 508 6.85 10.75 37.11
C SER A 508 8.10 10.62 36.20
N VAL A 509 8.40 9.38 35.78
CA VAL A 509 9.48 9.11 34.82
C VAL A 509 9.24 9.90 33.53
N ALA A 510 8.00 10.02 33.07
CA ALA A 510 7.66 10.81 31.88
C ALA A 510 7.99 12.30 32.09
N GLY A 511 7.68 12.87 33.27
CA GLY A 511 8.03 14.23 33.63
C GLY A 511 9.54 14.46 33.67
N MET A 512 10.29 13.57 34.32
CA MET A 512 11.76 13.62 34.35
C MET A 512 12.38 13.57 32.96
N LEU A 513 11.88 12.70 32.08
CA LEU A 513 12.30 12.65 30.67
C LEU A 513 11.96 13.95 29.94
N GLY A 514 10.77 14.52 30.19
CA GLY A 514 10.37 15.80 29.62
C GLY A 514 11.34 16.92 29.96
N HIS A 515 11.70 17.07 31.25
CA HIS A 515 12.67 18.07 31.71
C HIS A 515 14.08 17.84 31.12
N ALA A 516 14.50 16.59 30.95
CA ALA A 516 15.76 16.28 30.29
C ALA A 516 15.73 16.66 28.79
N LEU A 517 14.61 16.44 28.10
CA LEU A 517 14.42 16.73 26.68
C LEU A 517 14.27 18.23 26.40
N VAL A 518 13.83 19.04 27.35
CA VAL A 518 13.78 20.51 27.19
C VAL A 518 15.10 21.07 26.73
N LYS A 519 16.23 20.57 27.23
CA LYS A 519 17.58 21.05 26.81
C LYS A 519 17.78 20.90 25.31
N ILE A 520 17.18 19.89 24.67
CA ILE A 520 17.26 19.64 23.23
C ILE A 520 16.23 20.50 22.49
N PHE A 521 15.04 20.68 23.05
CA PHE A 521 13.91 21.31 22.37
C PHE A 521 13.73 22.81 22.67
N ALA A 522 14.40 23.34 23.69
CA ALA A 522 14.38 24.79 23.99
C ALA A 522 14.78 25.69 22.79
N PRO A 523 15.77 25.35 21.93
CA PRO A 523 16.12 26.19 20.78
C PRO A 523 15.00 26.33 19.74
N ILE A 524 14.02 25.43 19.72
CA ILE A 524 12.85 25.47 18.84
C ILE A 524 11.60 25.99 19.57
N GLY A 525 11.76 26.48 20.81
CA GLY A 525 10.70 27.11 21.58
C GLY A 525 9.80 26.16 22.36
N PHE A 526 10.16 24.88 22.54
CA PHE A 526 9.33 23.93 23.25
C PHE A 526 9.63 23.95 24.76
N ASN A 527 8.59 23.97 25.55
CA ASN A 527 8.63 23.86 27.00
C ASN A 527 8.61 22.39 27.46
N TRP A 528 8.67 22.15 28.77
CA TRP A 528 8.67 20.80 29.32
C TRP A 528 7.35 20.06 29.05
N GLN A 529 6.22 20.77 29.10
CA GLN A 529 4.90 20.18 28.84
C GLN A 529 4.81 19.61 27.40
N ILE A 530 5.26 20.39 26.41
CA ILE A 530 5.34 19.93 25.00
C ILE A 530 6.31 18.75 24.92
N SER A 531 7.49 18.85 25.57
CA SER A 531 8.50 17.80 25.52
C SER A 531 8.03 16.47 26.12
N VAL A 532 7.28 16.52 27.23
CA VAL A 532 6.60 15.33 27.79
C VAL A 532 5.59 14.76 26.81
N ALA A 533 4.72 15.61 26.22
CA ALA A 533 3.66 15.16 25.32
C ALA A 533 4.18 14.59 23.99
N LEU A 534 5.39 14.97 23.55
CA LEU A 534 6.02 14.40 22.35
C LEU A 534 6.41 12.93 22.54
N VAL A 535 6.72 12.49 23.77
CA VAL A 535 7.13 11.09 24.03
C VAL A 535 5.99 10.10 23.68
N PRO A 536 4.77 10.22 24.23
CA PRO A 536 3.64 9.40 23.81
C PRO A 536 3.23 9.66 22.34
N GLY A 537 3.44 10.87 21.84
CA GLY A 537 3.23 11.22 20.43
C GLY A 537 4.08 10.43 19.43
N LEU A 538 5.20 9.84 19.85
CA LEU A 538 5.96 8.88 19.04
C LEU A 538 5.26 7.52 18.95
N ALA A 539 4.46 7.15 19.93
CA ALA A 539 3.67 5.92 19.88
C ALA A 539 2.47 6.07 18.94
N ALA A 540 1.65 7.10 19.19
CA ALA A 540 0.47 7.45 18.40
C ALA A 540 0.30 8.98 18.45
N ARG A 541 0.20 9.61 17.29
CA ARG A 541 0.26 11.09 17.16
C ARG A 541 -0.93 11.80 17.79
N GLU A 542 -2.08 11.19 17.73
CA GLU A 542 -3.33 11.66 18.33
C GLU A 542 -3.26 11.74 19.86
N VAL A 543 -2.44 10.92 20.49
CA VAL A 543 -2.28 10.87 21.96
C VAL A 543 -1.63 12.14 22.51
N VAL A 544 -1.00 12.95 21.70
CA VAL A 544 -0.37 14.21 22.14
C VAL A 544 -1.39 15.17 22.74
N VAL A 545 -2.59 15.29 22.16
CA VAL A 545 -3.63 16.18 22.68
C VAL A 545 -4.10 15.70 24.07
N SER A 546 -4.35 14.42 24.22
CA SER A 546 -4.72 13.85 25.52
C SER A 546 -3.58 13.92 26.53
N SER A 547 -2.33 13.74 26.11
CA SER A 547 -1.16 13.90 26.98
C SER A 547 -0.98 15.33 27.45
N LEU A 548 -1.18 16.32 26.58
CA LEU A 548 -1.19 17.73 26.98
C LEU A 548 -2.33 18.01 27.97
N ALA A 549 -3.53 17.49 27.73
CA ALA A 549 -4.65 17.62 28.65
C ALA A 549 -4.31 17.01 30.05
N THR A 550 -3.66 15.86 30.07
CA THR A 550 -3.20 15.24 31.34
C THR A 550 -2.15 16.11 32.04
N VAL A 551 -1.16 16.65 31.30
CA VAL A 551 -0.13 17.52 31.85
C VAL A 551 -0.72 18.82 32.43
N TYR A 552 -1.81 19.33 31.85
CA TYR A 552 -2.54 20.50 32.36
C TYR A 552 -3.66 20.14 33.37
N ALA A 553 -3.70 18.89 33.85
CA ALA A 553 -4.66 18.40 34.83
C ALA A 553 -6.15 18.55 34.42
N LEU A 554 -6.45 18.44 33.14
CA LEU A 554 -7.79 18.50 32.55
C LEU A 554 -8.49 17.12 32.46
N ALA A 555 -8.10 16.18 33.28
CA ALA A 555 -8.67 14.85 33.29
C ALA A 555 -10.19 14.92 33.58
N GLY A 556 -11.02 14.38 32.67
CA GLY A 556 -12.47 14.26 32.84
C GLY A 556 -13.33 15.30 32.10
N SER A 557 -12.78 16.27 31.35
CA SER A 557 -13.56 17.17 30.50
C SER A 557 -13.96 16.47 29.18
N GLY A 558 -15.26 16.47 28.85
CA GLY A 558 -15.77 15.85 27.61
C GLY A 558 -15.23 16.50 26.33
N ASP A 559 -14.89 17.80 26.37
CA ASP A 559 -14.22 18.54 25.30
C ASP A 559 -12.81 18.95 25.73
N MET A 560 -11.87 18.00 25.62
CA MET A 560 -10.47 18.24 25.97
C MET A 560 -9.80 19.34 25.13
N ALA A 561 -10.15 19.45 23.85
CA ALA A 561 -9.53 20.45 22.97
C ALA A 561 -10.02 21.87 23.31
N GLY A 562 -11.32 22.05 23.54
CA GLY A 562 -11.89 23.33 23.95
C GLY A 562 -11.42 23.80 25.33
N ALA A 563 -11.25 22.88 26.28
CA ALA A 563 -10.73 23.18 27.62
C ALA A 563 -9.21 23.49 27.61
N LEU A 564 -8.43 22.86 26.72
CA LEU A 564 -6.99 23.02 26.62
C LEU A 564 -6.58 24.33 25.89
N ALA A 565 -7.34 24.75 24.89
CA ALA A 565 -7.03 25.93 24.07
C ALA A 565 -6.76 27.20 24.90
N PRO A 566 -7.58 27.62 25.88
CA PRO A 566 -7.33 28.83 26.66
C PRO A 566 -6.12 28.71 27.59
N LEU A 567 -5.72 27.52 27.99
CA LEU A 567 -4.56 27.30 28.86
C LEU A 567 -3.24 27.38 28.06
N ILE A 568 -3.22 26.78 26.88
CA ILE A 568 -2.04 26.85 26.01
C ILE A 568 -1.81 28.26 25.45
N THR A 569 -2.87 29.03 25.14
CA THR A 569 -2.73 30.43 24.70
C THR A 569 -2.18 31.37 25.79
N LYS A 570 -2.41 31.07 27.06
CA LYS A 570 -1.81 31.83 28.17
C LYS A 570 -0.36 31.42 28.45
N GLY A 571 0.00 30.18 28.19
CA GLY A 571 1.30 29.64 28.57
C GLY A 571 2.34 29.53 27.44
N TRP A 572 1.90 29.67 26.17
CA TRP A 572 2.78 29.53 25.00
C TRP A 572 2.77 30.81 24.18
N SER A 573 3.93 31.14 23.59
CA SER A 573 3.99 32.17 22.57
C SER A 573 3.43 31.67 21.23
N ALA A 574 2.96 32.57 20.38
CA ALA A 574 2.53 32.22 19.04
C ALA A 574 3.69 31.61 18.22
N ALA A 575 4.94 32.07 18.46
CA ALA A 575 6.12 31.47 17.84
C ALA A 575 6.30 30.00 18.22
N THR A 576 6.05 29.62 19.47
CA THR A 576 6.05 28.22 19.93
C THR A 576 5.00 27.39 19.23
N ALA A 577 3.78 27.91 19.07
CA ALA A 577 2.70 27.22 18.38
C ALA A 577 3.00 27.00 16.89
N TYR A 578 3.52 28.01 16.19
CA TYR A 578 3.92 27.88 14.78
C TYR A 578 5.09 26.92 14.60
N SER A 579 6.05 26.94 15.50
CA SER A 579 7.16 25.99 15.55
C SER A 579 6.65 24.55 15.70
N LEU A 580 5.69 24.33 16.59
CA LEU A 580 5.09 23.03 16.82
C LEU A 580 4.28 22.54 15.61
N LEU A 581 3.56 23.43 14.92
CA LEU A 581 2.90 23.11 13.65
C LEU A 581 3.92 22.65 12.60
N ALA A 582 5.03 23.39 12.43
CA ALA A 582 6.09 23.05 11.49
C ALA A 582 6.76 21.71 11.86
N TRP A 583 7.00 21.46 13.16
CA TRP A 583 7.49 20.17 13.66
C TRP A 583 6.57 19.03 13.21
N TYR A 584 5.26 19.18 13.41
CA TYR A 584 4.31 18.12 13.09
C TYR A 584 4.18 17.84 11.59
N VAL A 585 4.54 18.77 10.70
CA VAL A 585 4.59 18.51 9.25
C VAL A 585 5.64 17.44 8.92
N PHE A 586 6.81 17.47 9.56
CA PHE A 586 7.95 16.61 9.21
C PHE A 586 8.32 15.60 10.31
N ALA A 587 7.71 15.68 11.48
CA ALA A 587 8.08 14.88 12.64
C ALA A 587 8.23 13.37 12.33
N PRO A 588 9.13 12.67 13.04
CA PRO A 588 9.27 11.22 12.93
C PRO A 588 7.94 10.52 13.07
N GLN A 589 7.75 9.45 12.31
CA GLN A 589 6.49 8.72 12.26
C GLN A 589 6.25 7.90 13.52
N CYS A 590 4.98 7.51 13.74
CA CYS A 590 4.63 6.63 14.84
C CYS A 590 5.39 5.29 14.76
N LEU A 591 5.65 4.67 15.91
CA LEU A 591 6.37 3.40 16.00
C LEU A 591 5.78 2.30 15.13
N ALA A 592 4.46 2.29 14.95
CA ALA A 592 3.77 1.35 14.07
C ALA A 592 4.19 1.51 12.59
N THR A 593 4.45 2.75 12.14
CA THR A 593 4.98 3.04 10.80
C THR A 593 6.41 2.55 10.66
N LEU A 594 7.27 2.82 11.65
CA LEU A 594 8.66 2.33 11.65
C LEU A 594 8.72 0.79 11.64
N ALA A 595 7.83 0.13 12.38
CA ALA A 595 7.68 -1.32 12.37
C ALA A 595 7.20 -1.84 10.99
N ALA A 596 6.34 -1.10 10.28
CA ALA A 596 5.94 -1.44 8.92
C ALA A 596 7.12 -1.34 7.94
N VAL A 597 7.91 -0.26 8.02
CA VAL A 597 9.14 -0.09 7.21
C VAL A 597 10.13 -1.21 7.48
N ARG A 598 10.37 -1.59 8.76
CA ARG A 598 11.22 -2.71 9.11
C ARG A 598 10.81 -4.02 8.41
N ARG A 599 9.51 -4.30 8.39
CA ARG A 599 8.98 -5.51 7.74
C ARG A 599 9.14 -5.50 6.23
N GLU A 600 9.06 -4.33 5.60
CA GLU A 600 9.23 -4.19 4.14
C GLU A 600 10.70 -4.18 3.71
N THR A 601 11.62 -3.79 4.59
CA THR A 601 13.06 -3.68 4.30
C THR A 601 13.90 -4.79 4.92
N GLY A 602 13.31 -5.67 5.75
CA GLY A 602 13.99 -6.80 6.38
C GLY A 602 15.00 -6.45 7.48
N GLY A 603 15.09 -5.17 7.91
CA GLY A 603 16.09 -4.74 8.89
C GLY A 603 15.78 -3.42 9.59
N TRP A 604 16.56 -3.06 10.62
CA TRP A 604 16.41 -1.81 11.37
C TRP A 604 17.15 -0.61 10.76
N ARG A 605 18.08 -0.82 9.83
CA ARG A 605 18.87 0.27 9.22
C ARG A 605 18.00 1.31 8.54
N MET A 606 17.02 0.88 7.74
CA MET A 606 16.14 1.79 7.02
C MET A 606 15.12 2.51 7.93
N PRO A 607 14.45 1.86 8.89
CA PRO A 607 13.64 2.57 9.89
C PRO A 607 14.43 3.59 10.71
N ALA A 608 15.66 3.27 11.12
CA ALA A 608 16.52 4.19 11.86
C ALA A 608 16.91 5.40 11.00
N PHE A 609 17.31 5.18 9.74
CA PHE A 609 17.59 6.24 8.79
C PHE A 609 16.35 7.13 8.56
N LEU A 610 15.17 6.52 8.36
CA LEU A 610 13.90 7.22 8.21
C LEU A 610 13.61 8.12 9.43
N ALA A 611 13.69 7.56 10.63
CA ALA A 611 13.44 8.31 11.87
C ALA A 611 14.45 9.47 12.02
N GLY A 612 15.73 9.22 11.74
CA GLY A 612 16.80 10.20 11.87
C GLY A 612 16.63 11.39 10.92
N TYR A 613 16.43 11.15 9.62
CA TYR A 613 16.28 12.27 8.69
C TYR A 613 14.97 13.05 8.91
N LEU A 614 13.86 12.37 9.28
CA LEU A 614 12.62 13.04 9.62
C LEU A 614 12.79 13.91 10.88
N PHE A 615 13.53 13.44 11.88
CA PHE A 615 13.83 14.22 13.07
C PHE A 615 14.62 15.48 12.72
N VAL A 616 15.69 15.35 11.93
CA VAL A 616 16.52 16.49 11.50
C VAL A 616 15.69 17.49 10.69
N LEU A 617 14.85 16.99 9.75
CA LEU A 617 14.00 17.85 8.93
C LEU A 617 12.96 18.58 9.78
N ALA A 618 12.32 17.89 10.72
CA ALA A 618 11.35 18.49 11.63
C ALA A 618 12.00 19.54 12.55
N TYR A 619 13.17 19.22 13.08
CA TYR A 619 13.92 20.13 13.95
C TYR A 619 14.35 21.40 13.19
N ALA A 620 14.87 21.23 11.98
CA ALA A 620 15.26 22.35 11.14
C ALA A 620 14.06 23.24 10.76
N ALA A 621 12.95 22.63 10.36
CA ALA A 621 11.71 23.36 10.03
C ALA A 621 11.15 24.12 11.24
N ALA A 622 11.08 23.47 12.41
CA ALA A 622 10.65 24.09 13.65
C ALA A 622 11.57 25.23 14.08
N PHE A 623 12.90 25.04 13.99
CA PHE A 623 13.88 26.05 14.33
C PHE A 623 13.76 27.30 13.45
N VAL A 624 13.70 27.11 12.13
CA VAL A 624 13.53 28.22 11.19
C VAL A 624 12.21 28.96 11.46
N THR A 625 11.11 28.22 11.61
CA THR A 625 9.78 28.82 11.89
C THR A 625 9.78 29.58 13.20
N TYR A 626 10.37 29.04 14.25
CA TYR A 626 10.47 29.69 15.56
C TYR A 626 11.25 31.02 15.45
N ARG A 627 12.44 30.99 14.82
CA ARG A 627 13.28 32.16 14.65
C ARG A 627 12.63 33.24 13.80
N VAL A 628 12.00 32.86 12.70
CA VAL A 628 11.25 33.79 11.84
C VAL A 628 10.06 34.40 12.59
N ALA A 629 9.30 33.60 13.33
CA ALA A 629 8.17 34.09 14.10
C ALA A 629 8.58 35.05 15.21
N LEU A 630 9.68 34.79 15.91
CA LEU A 630 10.26 35.73 16.88
C LEU A 630 10.67 37.04 16.23
N ALA A 631 11.34 37.01 15.06
CA ALA A 631 11.73 38.20 14.32
C ALA A 631 10.54 39.05 13.86
N TRP A 632 9.35 38.44 13.69
CA TRP A 632 8.11 39.14 13.34
C TRP A 632 7.29 39.57 14.57
N GLY A 633 7.82 39.44 15.78
CA GLY A 633 7.16 39.90 17.00
C GLY A 633 6.11 38.97 17.56
N ALA A 634 6.11 37.67 17.18
CA ALA A 634 5.20 36.65 17.70
C ALA A 634 5.74 35.95 18.98
N GLY A 635 6.64 36.57 19.70
CA GLY A 635 7.30 36.06 20.90
C GLY A 635 6.45 36.07 22.17
#